data_61d0d14934c2961dc68867598d3328c5
#
_entry.id   61d0d14934c2961dc68867598d3328c5
#
_cell.length_a   1.000
_cell.length_b   1.000
_cell.length_c   1.000
_cell.angle_alpha   90.00
_cell.angle_beta   90.00
_cell.angle_gamma   90.00
#
_symmetry.space_group_name_H-M   'P 1'
#
loop_
_entity.id
_entity.type
_entity.pdbx_description
1 polymer ?
#
loop_
_entity_poly.entity_id
_entity_poly.type
_entity_poly.pdbx_seq_one_letter_code
_entity_poly.pdbx_strand_id
1 'polypeptide(L)'
;MGIRKYKPTTPGRRGSSVADFVELTRSTPEKSLLRPLPKKGGRNNSGKITTRHHGGGHKRAYRLIDFKRYDKDGVPAKVAHIEYDPNRTARIALLHYVDGEKRYILAPSNLKQGTVVENGPAADIKIGNNLPLRNIPVGSTIHAVELRPGGGAKMGRSAGASIQLVAKEGRMATLRMPSGEVRMVDVRCRATLGEVGNGEQSNINWGKAGRMRWKGKRPTVRGVAMNPVDHPHGGGEGKTSGGRHPVSPWGQPEGRTRTRKESDRMIVRRRKAGKKR
;
A
#
# COMPACT_ATOMS: atom_id res chain seq x y z
N MET A 1 7.70 -12.48 12.00
CA MET A 1 7.72 -12.67 10.53
C MET A 1 9.17 -12.77 10.09
N GLY A 2 9.52 -13.79 9.30
CA GLY A 2 10.88 -14.05 8.90
C GLY A 2 11.11 -13.93 7.40
N ILE A 3 12.33 -13.62 7.00
CA ILE A 3 12.79 -13.64 5.62
C ILE A 3 13.70 -14.85 5.44
N ARG A 4 13.31 -15.77 4.56
CA ARG A 4 14.14 -16.91 4.17
C ARG A 4 15.04 -16.52 3.01
N LYS A 5 16.35 -16.63 3.20
CA LYS A 5 17.37 -16.49 2.15
C LYS A 5 17.55 -17.82 1.41
N TYR A 6 17.76 -17.77 0.11
CA TYR A 6 18.10 -18.94 -0.69
C TYR A 6 19.61 -19.26 -0.60
N LYS A 7 19.97 -20.54 -0.74
CA LYS A 7 21.37 -20.95 -0.93
C LYS A 7 21.90 -20.36 -2.25
N PRO A 8 23.16 -19.91 -2.31
CA PRO A 8 23.76 -19.23 -3.48
C PRO A 8 24.18 -20.22 -4.58
N THR A 9 23.25 -21.08 -5.04
CA THR A 9 23.52 -22.12 -6.03
C THR A 9 23.60 -21.59 -7.47
N THR A 10 23.02 -20.44 -7.76
CA THR A 10 23.05 -19.78 -9.07
C THR A 10 23.13 -18.27 -8.91
N PRO A 11 23.59 -17.49 -9.93
CA PRO A 11 23.62 -16.03 -9.86
C PRO A 11 22.29 -15.40 -9.45
N GLY A 12 21.18 -15.92 -9.96
CA GLY A 12 19.82 -15.42 -9.64
C GLY A 12 19.35 -15.78 -8.22
N ARG A 13 19.95 -16.80 -7.58
CA ARG A 13 19.63 -17.18 -6.20
C ARG A 13 20.54 -16.55 -5.17
N ARG A 14 21.74 -16.15 -5.53
CA ARG A 14 22.80 -15.65 -4.62
C ARG A 14 22.29 -14.49 -3.76
N GLY A 15 21.62 -13.62 -3.99
CA GLY A 15 21.08 -12.56 -3.12
C GLY A 15 19.57 -12.63 -2.93
N SER A 16 18.94 -13.72 -3.40
CA SER A 16 17.49 -13.81 -3.41
C SER A 16 16.91 -14.21 -2.06
N SER A 17 15.80 -13.59 -1.70
CA SER A 17 15.05 -13.94 -0.50
C SER A 17 13.53 -13.95 -0.75
N VAL A 18 12.80 -14.55 0.16
CA VAL A 18 11.33 -14.61 0.17
C VAL A 18 10.82 -14.49 1.59
N ALA A 19 9.56 -14.10 1.78
CA ALA A 19 8.88 -14.21 3.06
C ALA A 19 8.75 -15.70 3.44
N ASP A 20 8.78 -15.98 4.74
CA ASP A 20 8.63 -17.36 5.27
C ASP A 20 7.18 -17.87 5.24
N PHE A 21 6.21 -16.96 5.13
CA PHE A 21 4.77 -17.25 5.11
C PHE A 21 4.20 -17.97 6.35
N VAL A 22 4.94 -18.04 7.44
CA VAL A 22 4.53 -18.75 8.68
C VAL A 22 3.22 -18.21 9.26
N GLU A 23 2.93 -16.92 9.07
CA GLU A 23 1.70 -16.28 9.57
C GLU A 23 0.42 -16.65 8.80
N LEU A 24 0.54 -17.27 7.62
CA LEU A 24 -0.61 -17.63 6.80
C LEU A 24 -1.27 -18.90 7.35
N THR A 25 -2.57 -18.81 7.61
CA THR A 25 -3.37 -19.93 8.11
C THR A 25 -4.15 -20.67 7.02
N ARG A 26 -4.26 -20.03 5.83
CA ARG A 26 -4.97 -20.60 4.66
C ARG A 26 -4.31 -20.16 3.36
N SER A 27 -4.20 -21.10 2.41
CA SER A 27 -3.63 -20.84 1.08
C SER A 27 -4.68 -20.51 0.01
N THR A 28 -5.91 -21.02 0.16
CA THR A 28 -7.01 -20.84 -0.78
C THR A 28 -7.89 -19.64 -0.37
N PRO A 29 -8.18 -18.69 -1.28
CA PRO A 29 -9.05 -17.56 -0.95
C PRO A 29 -10.52 -17.94 -0.91
N GLU A 30 -11.34 -17.15 -0.23
CA GLU A 30 -12.80 -17.28 -0.22
C GLU A 30 -13.37 -16.92 -1.59
N LYS A 31 -14.05 -17.87 -2.24
CA LYS A 31 -14.52 -17.75 -3.64
C LYS A 31 -15.53 -16.64 -3.83
N SER A 32 -16.46 -16.43 -2.88
CA SER A 32 -17.50 -15.40 -2.94
C SER A 32 -16.92 -13.97 -2.96
N LEU A 33 -15.72 -13.78 -2.38
CA LEU A 33 -15.04 -12.50 -2.29
C LEU A 33 -14.01 -12.27 -3.41
N LEU A 34 -14.00 -13.11 -4.44
CA LEU A 34 -13.13 -12.94 -5.60
C LEU A 34 -13.84 -12.23 -6.75
N ARG A 35 -13.09 -11.39 -7.46
CA ARG A 35 -13.54 -10.78 -8.73
C ARG A 35 -12.46 -10.94 -9.80
N PRO A 36 -12.83 -11.02 -11.07
CA PRO A 36 -11.89 -11.01 -12.18
C PRO A 36 -11.03 -9.74 -12.15
N LEU A 37 -9.74 -9.88 -12.45
CA LEU A 37 -8.80 -8.76 -12.60
C LEU A 37 -8.19 -8.79 -14.01
N PRO A 38 -8.84 -8.18 -15.02
CA PRO A 38 -8.32 -8.13 -16.37
C PRO A 38 -7.05 -7.31 -16.44
N LYS A 39 -6.09 -7.76 -17.26
CA LYS A 39 -4.82 -7.07 -17.47
C LYS A 39 -4.96 -6.01 -18.55
N LYS A 40 -4.82 -4.75 -18.19
CA LYS A 40 -4.91 -3.62 -19.14
C LYS A 40 -3.56 -3.22 -19.75
N GLY A 41 -2.43 -3.74 -19.25
CA GLY A 41 -1.10 -3.41 -19.78
C GLY A 41 -0.75 -1.91 -19.73
N GLY A 42 -1.27 -1.16 -18.76
CA GLY A 42 -1.04 0.29 -18.63
C GLY A 42 -1.89 1.15 -19.58
N ARG A 43 -2.90 0.58 -20.25
CA ARG A 43 -3.82 1.32 -21.13
C ARG A 43 -4.98 1.92 -20.33
N ASN A 44 -5.43 3.09 -20.77
CA ASN A 44 -6.63 3.77 -20.28
C ASN A 44 -7.90 3.20 -20.97
N ASN A 45 -9.06 3.85 -20.78
CA ASN A 45 -10.33 3.48 -21.40
C ASN A 45 -10.33 3.65 -22.94
N SER A 46 -9.51 4.57 -23.49
CA SER A 46 -9.36 4.78 -24.93
C SER A 46 -8.24 3.91 -25.56
N GLY A 47 -7.68 2.95 -24.83
CA GLY A 47 -6.64 2.04 -25.32
C GLY A 47 -5.23 2.65 -25.37
N LYS A 48 -5.05 3.92 -25.05
CA LYS A 48 -3.74 4.59 -25.05
C LYS A 48 -2.92 4.23 -23.80
N ILE A 49 -1.60 4.05 -23.95
CA ILE A 49 -0.70 3.78 -22.83
C ILE A 49 -0.53 5.06 -22.02
N THR A 50 -1.08 5.07 -20.79
CA THR A 50 -0.92 6.17 -19.84
C THR A 50 0.08 5.83 -18.73
N THR A 51 0.33 4.55 -18.48
CA THR A 51 1.33 4.08 -17.53
C THR A 51 2.25 3.10 -18.23
N ARG A 52 3.48 3.54 -18.51
CA ARG A 52 4.48 2.72 -19.22
C ARG A 52 5.02 1.60 -18.35
N HIS A 53 5.68 0.63 -18.97
CA HIS A 53 6.38 -0.49 -18.31
C HIS A 53 5.49 -1.41 -17.48
N HIS A 54 4.21 -1.55 -17.86
CA HIS A 54 3.27 -2.52 -17.31
C HIS A 54 2.85 -3.54 -18.34
N GLY A 55 2.67 -4.79 -17.92
CA GLY A 55 2.14 -5.86 -18.77
C GLY A 55 2.73 -7.23 -18.44
N GLY A 56 2.09 -8.26 -18.95
CA GLY A 56 2.44 -9.66 -18.64
C GLY A 56 2.16 -10.01 -17.16
N GLY A 57 3.02 -10.84 -16.60
CA GLY A 57 2.92 -11.30 -15.21
C GLY A 57 1.91 -12.43 -15.02
N HIS A 58 1.89 -13.02 -13.81
CA HIS A 58 0.99 -14.11 -13.46
C HIS A 58 -0.49 -13.64 -13.44
N LYS A 59 -1.42 -14.52 -13.81
CA LYS A 59 -2.88 -14.27 -13.70
C LYS A 59 -3.24 -14.06 -12.22
N ARG A 60 -4.10 -13.07 -11.93
CA ARG A 60 -4.53 -12.75 -10.56
C ARG A 60 -6.04 -12.57 -10.53
N ALA A 61 -6.63 -12.91 -9.38
CA ALA A 61 -7.98 -12.49 -9.03
C ALA A 61 -7.90 -11.35 -8.01
N TYR A 62 -8.84 -10.42 -8.08
CA TYR A 62 -8.97 -9.35 -7.09
C TYR A 62 -9.74 -9.87 -5.87
N ARG A 63 -9.26 -9.55 -4.65
CA ARG A 63 -9.98 -9.81 -3.40
C ARG A 63 -10.75 -8.55 -3.03
N LEU A 64 -12.04 -8.70 -2.77
CA LEU A 64 -12.87 -7.61 -2.26
C LEU A 64 -12.47 -7.33 -0.81
N ILE A 65 -11.83 -6.18 -0.59
CA ILE A 65 -11.45 -5.74 0.75
C ILE A 65 -12.45 -4.70 1.20
N ASP A 66 -12.96 -4.88 2.41
CA ASP A 66 -13.81 -3.90 3.05
C ASP A 66 -12.97 -2.74 3.60
N PHE A 67 -13.00 -1.62 2.90
CA PHE A 67 -12.34 -0.39 3.30
C PHE A 67 -13.26 0.60 4.01
N LYS A 68 -14.55 0.30 4.13
CA LYS A 68 -15.54 1.21 4.73
C LYS A 68 -15.94 0.76 6.13
N ARG A 69 -16.41 -0.46 6.27
CA ARG A 69 -16.80 -1.11 7.53
C ARG A 69 -17.95 -0.44 8.30
N TYR A 70 -18.66 0.55 7.73
CA TYR A 70 -19.71 1.31 8.43
C TYR A 70 -20.97 0.50 8.71
N ASP A 71 -21.37 -0.30 7.75
CA ASP A 71 -22.59 -1.09 7.77
C ASP A 71 -22.54 -2.29 8.74
N LYS A 72 -21.39 -2.47 9.39
CA LYS A 72 -21.13 -3.50 10.40
C LYS A 72 -20.76 -2.92 11.77
N ASP A 73 -21.22 -1.69 12.05
CA ASP A 73 -21.02 -1.09 13.37
C ASP A 73 -21.77 -1.87 14.44
N GLY A 74 -21.07 -2.18 15.56
CA GLY A 74 -21.63 -2.95 16.66
C GLY A 74 -21.77 -4.46 16.39
N VAL A 75 -21.43 -4.94 15.18
CA VAL A 75 -21.47 -6.37 14.87
C VAL A 75 -20.07 -6.96 15.03
N PRO A 76 -19.84 -7.87 15.99
CA PRO A 76 -18.56 -8.50 16.19
C PRO A 76 -18.24 -9.49 15.06
N ALA A 77 -16.97 -9.61 14.71
CA ALA A 77 -16.48 -10.54 13.73
C ALA A 77 -15.26 -11.31 14.25
N LYS A 78 -15.21 -12.60 14.01
CA LYS A 78 -14.07 -13.46 14.36
C LYS A 78 -13.10 -13.54 13.18
N VAL A 79 -11.81 -13.36 13.43
CA VAL A 79 -10.76 -13.61 12.43
C VAL A 79 -10.69 -15.12 12.16
N ALA A 80 -11.19 -15.53 11.01
CA ALA A 80 -11.19 -16.93 10.59
C ALA A 80 -9.82 -17.34 10.06
N HIS A 81 -9.24 -16.54 9.15
CA HIS A 81 -7.96 -16.85 8.51
C HIS A 81 -7.15 -15.60 8.19
N ILE A 82 -5.82 -15.76 8.13
CA ILE A 82 -4.88 -14.79 7.56
C ILE A 82 -4.39 -15.36 6.24
N GLU A 83 -4.53 -14.58 5.15
CA GLU A 83 -4.31 -15.03 3.79
C GLU A 83 -3.33 -14.13 3.02
N TYR A 84 -2.73 -14.71 1.97
CA TYR A 84 -1.90 -14.00 1.01
C TYR A 84 -2.75 -13.35 -0.08
N ASP A 85 -2.50 -12.05 -0.36
CA ASP A 85 -3.07 -11.37 -1.54
C ASP A 85 -1.96 -10.97 -2.51
N PRO A 86 -1.95 -11.49 -3.77
CA PRO A 86 -0.95 -11.14 -4.77
C PRO A 86 -1.07 -9.68 -5.28
N ASN A 87 -2.16 -8.98 -4.97
CA ASN A 87 -2.42 -7.62 -5.45
C ASN A 87 -1.88 -6.54 -4.53
N ARG A 88 -1.46 -6.92 -3.31
CA ARG A 88 -0.93 -5.99 -2.31
C ARG A 88 0.25 -6.57 -1.55
N THR A 89 0.98 -5.72 -0.88
CA THR A 89 2.11 -6.13 -0.03
C THR A 89 1.67 -6.60 1.34
N ALA A 90 0.56 -6.06 1.85
CA ALA A 90 -0.04 -6.45 3.13
C ALA A 90 -0.73 -7.82 3.04
N ARG A 91 -0.77 -8.56 4.17
CA ARG A 91 -1.65 -9.71 4.33
C ARG A 91 -3.09 -9.25 4.50
N ILE A 92 -4.02 -10.14 4.27
CA ILE A 92 -5.46 -9.90 4.49
C ILE A 92 -5.99 -10.88 5.52
N ALA A 93 -6.97 -10.45 6.31
CA ALA A 93 -7.67 -11.29 7.27
C ALA A 93 -9.10 -11.52 6.79
N LEU A 94 -9.52 -12.78 6.76
CA LEU A 94 -10.90 -13.16 6.52
C LEU A 94 -11.66 -13.07 7.84
N LEU A 95 -12.69 -12.25 7.87
CA LEU A 95 -13.60 -12.09 8.99
C LEU A 95 -14.89 -12.88 8.75
N HIS A 96 -15.35 -13.58 9.78
CA HIS A 96 -16.70 -14.14 9.86
C HIS A 96 -17.47 -13.31 10.87
N TYR A 97 -18.46 -12.58 10.42
CA TYR A 97 -19.38 -11.82 11.26
C TYR A 97 -20.42 -12.75 11.91
N VAL A 98 -20.96 -12.34 13.04
CA VAL A 98 -22.00 -13.11 13.74
C VAL A 98 -23.26 -13.25 12.90
N ASP A 99 -23.55 -12.28 12.02
CA ASP A 99 -24.67 -12.32 11.05
C ASP A 99 -24.42 -13.24 9.85
N GLY A 100 -23.33 -14.00 9.82
CA GLY A 100 -22.97 -14.95 8.77
C GLY A 100 -22.22 -14.34 7.58
N GLU A 101 -22.12 -13.02 7.47
CA GLU A 101 -21.38 -12.39 6.36
C GLU A 101 -19.87 -12.58 6.52
N LYS A 102 -19.19 -12.77 5.39
CA LYS A 102 -17.74 -12.87 5.33
C LYS A 102 -17.15 -11.65 4.64
N ARG A 103 -16.08 -11.06 5.18
CA ARG A 103 -15.36 -9.93 4.57
C ARG A 103 -13.87 -10.07 4.75
N TYR A 104 -13.12 -9.48 3.81
CA TYR A 104 -11.69 -9.29 3.96
C TYR A 104 -11.38 -7.91 4.51
N ILE A 105 -10.41 -7.84 5.43
CA ILE A 105 -9.77 -6.59 5.86
C ILE A 105 -8.25 -6.71 5.67
N LEU A 106 -7.52 -5.59 5.78
CA LEU A 106 -6.07 -5.64 5.90
C LEU A 106 -5.72 -6.26 7.26
N ALA A 107 -4.79 -7.21 7.27
CA ALA A 107 -4.34 -7.83 8.50
C ALA A 107 -3.36 -6.91 9.24
N PRO A 108 -3.69 -6.40 10.44
CA PRO A 108 -2.72 -5.72 11.29
C PRO A 108 -1.61 -6.65 11.76
N SER A 109 -0.48 -6.06 12.14
CA SER A 109 0.57 -6.77 12.87
C SER A 109 0.00 -7.35 14.18
N ASN A 110 0.46 -8.55 14.53
CA ASN A 110 0.02 -9.27 15.75
C ASN A 110 -1.46 -9.70 15.79
N LEU A 111 -2.23 -9.54 14.72
CA LEU A 111 -3.55 -10.13 14.63
C LEU A 111 -3.43 -11.66 14.51
N LYS A 112 -4.16 -12.40 15.34
CA LYS A 112 -4.16 -13.86 15.34
C LYS A 112 -5.51 -14.42 14.88
N GLN A 113 -5.48 -15.64 14.37
CA GLN A 113 -6.70 -16.40 14.12
C GLN A 113 -7.51 -16.56 15.42
N GLY A 114 -8.82 -16.43 15.34
CA GLY A 114 -9.71 -16.51 16.50
C GLY A 114 -9.95 -15.19 17.23
N THR A 115 -9.12 -14.13 16.98
CA THR A 115 -9.34 -12.80 17.57
C THR A 115 -10.69 -12.24 17.13
N VAL A 116 -11.42 -11.63 18.05
CA VAL A 116 -12.65 -10.89 17.75
C VAL A 116 -12.29 -9.44 17.41
N VAL A 117 -12.92 -8.91 16.35
CA VAL A 117 -12.73 -7.55 15.83
C VAL A 117 -14.09 -6.88 15.69
N GLU A 118 -14.17 -5.63 16.10
CA GLU A 118 -15.38 -4.83 16.10
C GLU A 118 -15.21 -3.51 15.36
N ASN A 119 -16.34 -2.92 14.97
CA ASN A 119 -16.39 -1.64 14.30
C ASN A 119 -17.34 -0.71 15.05
N GLY A 120 -17.10 0.58 14.90
CA GLY A 120 -18.02 1.61 15.39
C GLY A 120 -17.44 2.48 16.50
N PRO A 121 -18.20 3.50 16.92
CA PRO A 121 -17.73 4.46 17.92
C PRO A 121 -17.61 3.86 19.33
N ALA A 122 -18.35 2.79 19.63
CA ALA A 122 -18.34 2.10 20.93
C ALA A 122 -17.35 0.93 20.99
N ALA A 123 -16.67 0.60 19.88
CA ALA A 123 -15.73 -0.51 19.84
C ALA A 123 -14.52 -0.25 20.77
N ASP A 124 -14.01 -1.29 21.41
CA ASP A 124 -12.84 -1.25 22.26
C ASP A 124 -11.58 -0.80 21.51
N ILE A 125 -10.61 -0.26 22.24
CA ILE A 125 -9.30 0.13 21.68
C ILE A 125 -8.40 -1.11 21.60
N LYS A 126 -8.73 -2.01 20.64
CA LYS A 126 -8.00 -3.24 20.36
C LYS A 126 -7.48 -3.27 18.92
N ILE A 127 -6.37 -3.97 18.68
CA ILE A 127 -5.78 -4.12 17.36
C ILE A 127 -6.79 -4.75 16.37
N GLY A 128 -6.99 -4.10 15.23
CA GLY A 128 -7.93 -4.54 14.20
C GLY A 128 -9.31 -3.86 14.26
N ASN A 129 -9.67 -3.26 15.38
CA ASN A 129 -10.93 -2.53 15.53
C ASN A 129 -10.89 -1.23 14.71
N ASN A 130 -12.05 -0.87 14.16
CA ASN A 130 -12.20 0.31 13.32
C ASN A 130 -13.09 1.35 14.00
N LEU A 131 -12.53 2.50 14.33
CA LEU A 131 -13.19 3.58 15.06
C LEU A 131 -13.06 4.92 14.36
N PRO A 132 -13.98 5.86 14.62
CA PRO A 132 -13.76 7.27 14.30
C PRO A 132 -12.54 7.83 15.07
N LEU A 133 -11.76 8.71 14.44
CA LEU A 133 -10.56 9.28 15.06
C LEU A 133 -10.84 10.02 16.37
N ARG A 134 -12.04 10.58 16.53
CA ARG A 134 -12.47 11.22 17.77
C ARG A 134 -12.42 10.27 18.99
N ASN A 135 -12.68 8.97 18.76
CA ASN A 135 -12.75 7.94 19.80
C ASN A 135 -11.41 7.22 20.03
N ILE A 136 -10.39 7.45 19.18
CA ILE A 136 -9.07 6.84 19.30
C ILE A 136 -8.18 7.74 20.18
N PRO A 137 -7.48 7.22 21.21
CA PRO A 137 -6.56 8.02 22.03
C PRO A 137 -5.42 8.65 21.20
N VAL A 138 -5.01 9.84 21.61
CA VAL A 138 -3.80 10.49 21.06
C VAL A 138 -2.57 9.63 21.36
N GLY A 139 -1.59 9.63 20.45
CA GLY A 139 -0.41 8.76 20.54
C GLY A 139 -0.60 7.38 19.91
N SER A 140 -1.84 6.94 19.67
CA SER A 140 -2.12 5.62 19.08
C SER A 140 -1.55 5.45 17.70
N THR A 141 -1.06 4.23 17.40
CA THR A 141 -0.70 3.80 16.06
C THR A 141 -1.93 3.28 15.32
N ILE A 142 -2.17 3.78 14.13
CA ILE A 142 -3.34 3.46 13.31
C ILE A 142 -2.94 3.19 11.87
N HIS A 143 -3.81 2.52 11.12
CA HIS A 143 -3.66 2.28 9.68
C HIS A 143 -5.02 2.36 8.98
N ALA A 144 -5.04 2.16 7.66
CA ALA A 144 -6.26 2.17 6.86
C ALA A 144 -7.15 3.39 7.15
N VAL A 145 -6.55 4.59 7.14
CA VAL A 145 -7.22 5.85 7.53
C VAL A 145 -7.95 6.45 6.35
N GLU A 146 -9.13 7.01 6.62
CA GLU A 146 -9.91 7.77 5.64
C GLU A 146 -9.35 9.18 5.44
N LEU A 147 -9.59 9.73 4.24
CA LEU A 147 -9.31 11.15 3.93
C LEU A 147 -10.52 12.04 4.12
N ARG A 148 -11.72 11.49 3.95
CA ARG A 148 -13.01 12.14 4.12
C ARG A 148 -13.94 11.17 4.81
N PRO A 149 -14.81 11.61 5.71
CA PRO A 149 -15.79 10.73 6.36
C PRO A 149 -16.61 9.96 5.31
N GLY A 150 -16.77 8.66 5.49
CA GLY A 150 -17.49 7.79 4.57
C GLY A 150 -16.79 7.45 3.26
N GLY A 151 -15.60 8.00 3.01
CA GLY A 151 -14.85 7.78 1.77
C GLY A 151 -14.10 6.46 1.69
N GLY A 152 -14.08 5.69 2.77
CA GLY A 152 -13.30 4.47 2.92
C GLY A 152 -11.81 4.72 3.09
N ALA A 153 -11.09 3.74 3.58
CA ALA A 153 -9.67 3.83 3.87
C ALA A 153 -8.83 4.14 2.62
N LYS A 154 -7.97 5.16 2.71
CA LYS A 154 -7.09 5.62 1.61
C LYS A 154 -5.62 5.65 2.02
N MET A 155 -5.30 5.96 3.26
CA MET A 155 -3.94 6.12 3.77
C MET A 155 -3.52 4.93 4.63
N GLY A 156 -2.21 4.63 4.71
CA GLY A 156 -1.67 3.58 5.57
C GLY A 156 -2.16 2.17 5.25
N ARG A 157 -2.08 1.75 3.97
CA ARG A 157 -2.59 0.43 3.51
C ARG A 157 -1.51 -0.55 3.07
N SER A 158 -0.29 -0.09 2.90
CA SER A 158 0.84 -0.94 2.50
C SER A 158 1.40 -1.72 3.69
N ALA A 159 2.08 -2.84 3.42
CA ALA A 159 2.79 -3.61 4.45
C ALA A 159 3.69 -2.72 5.32
N GLY A 160 3.64 -2.91 6.63
CA GLY A 160 4.40 -2.13 7.61
C GLY A 160 4.02 -0.66 7.71
N ALA A 161 2.92 -0.23 7.07
CA ALA A 161 2.48 1.15 7.20
C ALA A 161 1.87 1.40 8.58
N SER A 162 2.42 2.40 9.27
CA SER A 162 1.94 2.90 10.56
C SER A 162 1.74 4.41 10.47
N ILE A 163 0.62 4.91 10.96
CA ILE A 163 0.30 6.32 11.07
C ILE A 163 0.09 6.60 12.54
N GLN A 164 0.66 7.68 13.05
CA GLN A 164 0.47 8.09 14.43
C GLN A 164 -0.57 9.21 14.51
N LEU A 165 -1.54 9.07 15.41
CA LEU A 165 -2.46 10.13 15.79
C LEU A 165 -1.75 11.05 16.79
N VAL A 166 -1.37 12.25 16.35
CA VAL A 166 -0.53 13.16 17.14
C VAL A 166 -1.37 14.09 18.05
N ALA A 167 -2.45 14.65 17.50
CA ALA A 167 -3.33 15.57 18.23
C ALA A 167 -4.74 15.51 17.66
N LYS A 168 -5.70 16.02 18.47
CA LYS A 168 -7.08 16.26 18.07
C LYS A 168 -7.47 17.66 18.55
N GLU A 169 -7.88 18.52 17.63
CA GLU A 169 -8.24 19.92 17.91
C GLU A 169 -9.55 20.25 17.20
N GLY A 170 -10.60 20.46 17.97
CA GLY A 170 -11.93 20.73 17.44
C GLY A 170 -12.42 19.64 16.47
N ARG A 171 -12.61 19.99 15.20
CA ARG A 171 -13.06 19.08 14.13
C ARG A 171 -11.93 18.37 13.40
N MET A 172 -10.68 18.65 13.75
CA MET A 172 -9.52 18.14 13.02
C MET A 172 -8.66 17.21 13.89
N ALA A 173 -8.16 16.15 13.28
CA ALA A 173 -7.15 15.26 13.84
C ALA A 173 -5.85 15.40 13.05
N THR A 174 -4.74 15.56 13.75
CA THR A 174 -3.40 15.69 13.18
C THR A 174 -2.71 14.34 13.15
N LEU A 175 -2.33 13.92 11.95
CA LEU A 175 -1.73 12.61 11.69
C LEU A 175 -0.28 12.76 11.20
N ARG A 176 0.62 11.96 11.77
CA ARG A 176 1.99 11.77 11.28
C ARG A 176 2.05 10.56 10.37
N MET A 177 2.32 10.79 9.10
CA MET A 177 2.42 9.76 8.08
C MET A 177 3.76 9.03 8.09
N PRO A 178 3.86 7.80 7.54
CA PRO A 178 5.14 7.08 7.41
C PRO A 178 6.21 7.86 6.63
N SER A 179 5.81 8.76 5.72
CA SER A 179 6.71 9.64 4.97
C SER A 179 7.31 10.78 5.80
N GLY A 180 6.85 10.98 7.04
CA GLY A 180 7.19 12.12 7.89
C GLY A 180 6.32 13.37 7.63
N GLU A 181 5.40 13.32 6.66
CA GLU A 181 4.40 14.37 6.47
C GLU A 181 3.45 14.41 7.66
N VAL A 182 3.14 15.60 8.15
CA VAL A 182 2.12 15.83 9.16
C VAL A 182 0.94 16.53 8.48
N ARG A 183 -0.24 15.93 8.58
CA ARG A 183 -1.45 16.44 7.94
C ARG A 183 -2.67 16.31 8.82
N MET A 184 -3.64 17.16 8.57
CA MET A 184 -4.94 17.15 9.24
C MET A 184 -5.98 16.36 8.43
N VAL A 185 -6.90 15.73 9.15
CA VAL A 185 -8.12 15.10 8.62
C VAL A 185 -9.28 15.36 9.58
N ASP A 186 -10.52 15.23 9.12
CA ASP A 186 -11.71 15.37 9.97
C ASP A 186 -11.73 14.26 11.05
N VAL A 187 -12.04 14.59 12.28
CA VAL A 187 -12.13 13.64 13.42
C VAL A 187 -13.19 12.55 13.23
N ARG A 188 -14.16 12.75 12.34
CA ARG A 188 -15.16 11.75 11.94
C ARG A 188 -14.61 10.69 11.00
N CYS A 189 -13.45 10.93 10.36
CA CYS A 189 -12.77 9.92 9.56
C CYS A 189 -12.45 8.70 10.41
N ARG A 190 -12.61 7.52 9.84
CA ARG A 190 -12.30 6.26 10.51
C ARG A 190 -10.89 5.80 10.25
N ALA A 191 -10.36 5.06 11.22
CA ALA A 191 -9.08 4.39 11.13
C ALA A 191 -9.15 3.04 11.84
N THR A 192 -8.27 2.13 11.46
CA THR A 192 -8.10 0.84 12.14
C THR A 192 -6.89 0.92 13.07
N LEU A 193 -7.04 0.40 14.29
CA LEU A 193 -5.99 0.37 15.31
C LEU A 193 -4.88 -0.63 14.97
N GLY A 194 -3.65 -0.25 15.31
CA GLY A 194 -2.43 -1.00 15.02
C GLY A 194 -1.75 -0.59 13.72
N GLU A 195 -0.64 -1.22 13.40
CA GLU A 195 0.10 -1.10 12.14
C GLU A 195 -0.25 -2.23 11.18
N VAL A 196 -0.04 -2.03 9.89
CA VAL A 196 -0.25 -3.10 8.88
C VAL A 196 0.83 -4.17 9.03
N GLY A 197 0.43 -5.44 9.04
CA GLY A 197 1.36 -6.57 9.07
C GLY A 197 2.30 -6.64 7.87
N ASN A 198 3.19 -7.67 7.87
CA ASN A 198 4.18 -7.91 6.81
C ASN A 198 5.23 -6.77 6.63
N GLY A 199 5.65 -6.11 7.71
CA GLY A 199 6.55 -4.96 7.68
C GLY A 199 7.89 -5.23 6.97
N GLU A 200 8.42 -6.44 7.04
CA GLU A 200 9.68 -6.82 6.39
C GLU A 200 9.59 -7.03 4.87
N GLN A 201 8.42 -6.84 4.27
CA GLN A 201 8.22 -6.98 2.83
C GLN A 201 9.19 -6.13 1.99
N SER A 202 9.61 -4.98 2.50
CA SER A 202 10.59 -4.08 1.84
C SER A 202 12.00 -4.67 1.80
N ASN A 203 12.32 -5.56 2.73
CA ASN A 203 13.65 -6.17 2.88
C ASN A 203 13.85 -7.40 1.96
N ILE A 204 12.81 -7.83 1.24
CA ILE A 204 12.88 -8.95 0.31
C ILE A 204 13.68 -8.57 -0.93
N ASN A 205 14.77 -9.30 -1.20
CA ASN A 205 15.53 -9.17 -2.43
C ASN A 205 15.00 -10.17 -3.49
N TRP A 206 14.62 -9.64 -4.63
CA TRP A 206 14.05 -10.43 -5.71
C TRP A 206 15.09 -11.26 -6.47
N GLY A 207 16.37 -10.89 -6.43
CA GLY A 207 17.51 -11.62 -6.96
C GLY A 207 17.67 -11.64 -8.47
N LYS A 208 16.57 -11.65 -9.25
CA LYS A 208 16.62 -11.67 -10.72
C LYS A 208 15.51 -10.86 -11.38
N ALA A 209 15.78 -10.32 -12.57
CA ALA A 209 14.84 -9.52 -13.36
C ALA A 209 13.55 -10.28 -13.70
N GLY A 210 13.62 -11.59 -13.93
CA GLY A 210 12.46 -12.43 -14.24
C GLY A 210 11.37 -12.39 -13.15
N ARG A 211 11.73 -12.25 -11.87
CA ARG A 211 10.75 -12.11 -10.77
C ARG A 211 9.95 -10.80 -10.89
N MET A 212 10.55 -9.73 -11.41
CA MET A 212 9.84 -8.48 -11.68
C MET A 212 8.89 -8.66 -12.89
N ARG A 213 9.31 -9.43 -13.90
CA ARG A 213 8.45 -9.79 -15.04
C ARG A 213 7.22 -10.59 -14.59
N TRP A 214 7.36 -11.53 -13.65
CA TRP A 214 6.23 -12.27 -13.08
C TRP A 214 5.23 -11.37 -12.35
N LYS A 215 5.70 -10.23 -11.81
CA LYS A 215 4.84 -9.21 -11.19
C LYS A 215 4.16 -8.28 -12.18
N GLY A 216 4.43 -8.42 -13.47
CA GLY A 216 3.87 -7.55 -14.53
C GLY A 216 4.65 -6.26 -14.76
N LYS A 217 5.86 -6.14 -14.23
CA LYS A 217 6.76 -5.01 -14.50
C LYS A 217 7.62 -5.32 -15.71
N ARG A 218 7.58 -4.48 -16.72
CA ARG A 218 8.43 -4.56 -17.92
C ARG A 218 9.75 -3.82 -17.69
N PRO A 219 10.81 -4.16 -18.43
CA PRO A 219 12.08 -3.43 -18.38
C PRO A 219 11.90 -1.95 -18.69
N THR A 220 12.73 -1.12 -18.06
CA THR A 220 12.78 0.33 -18.27
C THR A 220 14.16 0.69 -18.82
N VAL A 221 14.20 1.37 -19.94
CA VAL A 221 15.42 1.95 -20.50
C VAL A 221 15.60 3.36 -19.94
N ARG A 222 16.82 3.73 -19.57
CA ARG A 222 17.13 5.08 -19.07
C ARG A 222 17.11 6.07 -20.25
N GLY A 223 16.63 7.30 -20.03
CA GLY A 223 16.59 8.33 -21.06
C GLY A 223 17.97 8.67 -21.66
N VAL A 224 19.04 8.61 -20.85
CA VAL A 224 20.43 8.83 -21.29
C VAL A 224 20.89 7.76 -22.32
N ALA A 225 20.30 6.57 -22.32
CA ALA A 225 20.63 5.50 -23.26
C ALA A 225 19.74 5.50 -24.52
N MET A 226 18.96 6.54 -24.73
CA MET A 226 18.08 6.73 -25.88
C MET A 226 18.66 7.73 -26.88
N ASN A 227 18.06 7.80 -28.05
CA ASN A 227 18.38 8.84 -29.04
C ASN A 227 17.73 10.19 -28.64
N PRO A 228 18.24 11.32 -29.19
CA PRO A 228 17.68 12.65 -28.88
C PRO A 228 16.19 12.79 -29.19
N VAL A 229 15.69 12.09 -30.21
CA VAL A 229 14.26 12.09 -30.57
C VAL A 229 13.37 11.42 -29.52
N ASP A 230 13.92 10.45 -28.77
CA ASP A 230 13.14 9.63 -27.82
C ASP A 230 13.10 10.22 -26.40
N HIS A 231 14.13 10.99 -26.05
CA HIS A 231 14.24 11.55 -24.69
C HIS A 231 15.11 12.83 -24.68
N PRO A 232 14.75 13.85 -23.88
CA PRO A 232 15.57 15.06 -23.70
C PRO A 232 17.00 14.84 -23.20
N HIS A 233 17.29 13.68 -22.61
CA HIS A 233 18.63 13.28 -22.16
C HIS A 233 19.35 12.37 -23.18
N GLY A 234 18.74 12.11 -24.32
CA GLY A 234 19.29 11.23 -25.35
C GLY A 234 20.42 11.87 -26.13
N GLY A 235 21.19 11.03 -26.80
CA GLY A 235 22.29 11.44 -27.68
C GLY A 235 23.65 11.42 -26.99
N GLY A 236 24.67 11.88 -27.75
CA GLY A 236 26.07 11.90 -27.34
C GLY A 236 26.83 10.65 -27.75
N GLU A 237 28.16 10.66 -27.54
CA GLU A 237 29.05 9.54 -27.83
C GLU A 237 29.38 8.76 -26.55
N GLY A 238 29.27 7.43 -26.62
CA GLY A 238 29.62 6.54 -25.51
C GLY A 238 28.80 6.79 -24.23
N LYS A 239 29.47 6.88 -23.09
CA LYS A 239 28.82 7.14 -21.77
C LYS A 239 28.71 8.64 -21.51
N THR A 240 27.75 9.28 -22.12
CA THR A 240 27.47 10.71 -21.88
C THR A 240 26.63 10.94 -20.62
N SER A 241 26.73 12.16 -20.07
CA SER A 241 25.86 12.63 -19.00
C SER A 241 24.53 13.18 -19.59
N GLY A 242 23.52 13.44 -18.73
CA GLY A 242 22.22 13.93 -19.19
C GLY A 242 22.21 15.33 -19.81
N GLY A 243 23.30 16.10 -19.70
CA GLY A 243 23.48 17.44 -20.30
C GLY A 243 22.58 18.53 -19.73
N ARG A 244 21.63 18.22 -18.86
CA ARG A 244 20.64 19.13 -18.24
C ARG A 244 20.13 18.60 -16.93
N HIS A 245 19.33 19.40 -16.23
CA HIS A 245 18.62 18.92 -15.03
C HIS A 245 17.72 17.72 -15.36
N PRO A 246 17.56 16.74 -14.42
CA PRO A 246 16.71 15.58 -14.64
C PRO A 246 15.29 15.96 -15.03
N VAL A 247 14.84 15.47 -16.18
CA VAL A 247 13.49 15.69 -16.69
C VAL A 247 12.85 14.39 -17.15
N SER A 248 11.51 14.39 -17.21
CA SER A 248 10.73 13.29 -17.78
C SER A 248 10.89 13.23 -19.30
N PRO A 249 10.44 12.16 -20.00
CA PRO A 249 10.40 12.10 -21.47
C PRO A 249 9.64 13.27 -22.14
N TRP A 250 8.76 13.91 -21.41
CA TRP A 250 7.99 15.08 -21.85
C TRP A 250 8.61 16.42 -21.42
N GLY A 251 9.84 16.41 -20.90
CA GLY A 251 10.56 17.62 -20.49
C GLY A 251 10.16 18.21 -19.15
N GLN A 252 9.28 17.56 -18.39
CA GLN A 252 8.88 18.05 -17.07
C GLN A 252 9.99 17.80 -16.02
N PRO A 253 10.36 18.83 -15.22
CA PRO A 253 11.36 18.69 -14.18
C PRO A 253 10.99 17.62 -13.15
N GLU A 254 11.97 16.81 -12.74
CA GLU A 254 11.77 15.76 -11.74
C GLU A 254 11.45 16.37 -10.37
N GLY A 255 10.51 15.73 -9.64
CA GLY A 255 10.13 16.13 -8.29
C GLY A 255 9.20 17.33 -8.19
N ARG A 256 8.78 17.97 -9.28
CA ARG A 256 7.87 19.13 -9.31
C ARG A 256 6.55 18.85 -10.00
N THR A 257 5.99 17.67 -9.84
CA THR A 257 4.78 17.23 -10.54
C THR A 257 3.47 17.47 -9.78
N ARG A 258 3.55 17.96 -8.52
CA ARG A 258 2.35 18.25 -7.72
C ARG A 258 1.71 19.55 -8.19
N THR A 259 0.58 19.47 -8.85
CA THR A 259 -0.23 20.61 -9.31
C THR A 259 -1.39 20.93 -8.38
N ARG A 260 -1.89 19.93 -7.61
CA ARG A 260 -3.07 20.05 -6.75
C ARG A 260 -2.73 20.79 -5.46
N LYS A 261 -3.17 22.05 -5.35
CA LYS A 261 -2.92 22.94 -4.20
C LYS A 261 -4.01 22.88 -3.13
N GLU A 262 -5.23 22.47 -3.47
CA GLU A 262 -6.40 22.43 -2.56
C GLU A 262 -6.14 21.71 -1.23
N SER A 263 -5.36 20.61 -1.27
CA SER A 263 -5.03 19.84 -0.08
C SER A 263 -3.85 20.42 0.73
N ASP A 264 -3.22 21.52 0.27
CA ASP A 264 -2.07 22.10 0.97
C ASP A 264 -2.47 22.71 2.32
N ARG A 265 -3.69 23.24 2.42
CA ARG A 265 -4.26 23.71 3.69
C ARG A 265 -4.39 22.64 4.77
N MET A 266 -4.41 21.35 4.37
CA MET A 266 -4.46 20.21 5.29
C MET A 266 -3.09 19.68 5.65
N ILE A 267 -2.01 20.21 5.10
CA ILE A 267 -0.64 19.77 5.35
C ILE A 267 0.03 20.76 6.31
N VAL A 268 0.21 20.35 7.56
CA VAL A 268 0.89 21.14 8.60
C VAL A 268 2.40 21.17 8.32
N ARG A 269 2.98 20.01 8.00
CA ARG A 269 4.41 19.90 7.70
C ARG A 269 4.61 18.88 6.56
N ARG A 270 5.31 19.30 5.52
CA ARG A 270 5.69 18.40 4.41
C ARG A 270 6.77 17.41 4.84
N ARG A 271 6.88 16.31 4.11
CA ARG A 271 8.00 15.36 4.28
C ARG A 271 9.33 16.10 4.12
N LYS A 272 10.35 15.71 4.88
CA LYS A 272 11.70 16.22 4.66
C LYS A 272 12.14 15.84 3.25
N ALA A 273 12.63 16.81 2.47
CA ALA A 273 13.31 16.52 1.23
C ALA A 273 14.54 15.64 1.54
N GLY A 274 14.75 14.59 0.78
CA GLY A 274 15.97 13.79 0.89
C GLY A 274 17.19 14.71 0.73
N LYS A 275 18.29 14.41 1.44
CA LYS A 275 19.57 15.12 1.19
C LYS A 275 19.86 15.02 -0.31
N LYS A 276 20.05 16.14 -0.98
CA LYS A 276 20.63 16.15 -2.32
C LYS A 276 21.97 15.42 -2.22
N ARG A 277 22.08 14.28 -2.90
CA ARG A 277 23.37 13.61 -3.11
C ARG A 277 24.15 14.38 -4.15
#